data_737de667e4ebb587471e13d0ca73b180
#
_entry.id   737de667e4ebb587471e13d0ca73b180
#
_cell.length_a   1.000
_cell.length_b   1.000
_cell.length_c   1.000
_cell.angle_alpha   90.00
_cell.angle_beta   90.00
_cell.angle_gamma   90.00
#
_symmetry.space_group_name_H-M   'P 1'
#
loop_
_entity.id
_entity.type
_entity.pdbx_description
1 polymer ?
#
loop_
_entity_poly.entity_id
_entity_poly.type
_entity_poly.pdbx_seq_one_letter_code
_entity_poly.pdbx_strand_id
1 'polypeptide(L)'
;MNRFSRLGRRGGCLFILLAAAAASIMPATAASLPETVAIVKPSVVGVGTHLQTRSPAVAFSGTGFVVGDGLSVITNAHVVPEILDGARKETLGVVVRTGADGADTAFRPATVVAVDRDHDLAHLRLSGPPLPALRLADRDDVREGQALAFTGFPLGMVLGLYPATHRAGLAAITPIVRPSLNARKLDARAIAQLQRAPFTIYQLDGTAYPGNSGSPVYDPDTGVVVAVINMVFVKGLKENAITNPSGITYAIPARHVHALLQRTQ
;
A
#
# COMPACT_ATOMS: atom_id res chain seq x y z
N MET A 1 1.90 -52.72 -88.69
CA MET A 1 0.72 -51.90 -88.59
C MET A 1 0.23 -51.94 -87.17
N ASN A 2 0.74 -51.15 -86.28
CA ASN A 2 0.38 -51.12 -84.84
C ASN A 2 0.18 -49.70 -84.36
N ARG A 3 -1.04 -49.43 -83.93
CA ARG A 3 -1.40 -48.20 -83.25
C ARG A 3 -1.21 -48.38 -81.71
N PHE A 4 -0.37 -47.66 -81.08
CA PHE A 4 -0.29 -47.54 -79.62
C PHE A 4 -0.92 -46.21 -79.19
N SER A 5 -2.00 -46.32 -78.45
CA SER A 5 -2.62 -45.20 -77.72
C SER A 5 -1.89 -44.93 -76.41
N ARG A 6 -1.49 -43.69 -76.20
CA ARG A 6 -0.91 -43.28 -74.93
C ARG A 6 -1.95 -42.58 -74.02
N LEU A 7 -2.20 -43.20 -72.91
CA LEU A 7 -3.02 -42.67 -71.85
C LEU A 7 -2.20 -41.63 -71.01
N GLY A 8 -2.61 -40.36 -71.00
CA GLY A 8 -2.00 -39.34 -70.24
C GLY A 8 -2.55 -39.33 -68.81
N ARG A 9 -1.70 -39.57 -67.82
CA ARG A 9 -2.01 -39.35 -66.38
C ARG A 9 -1.80 -37.87 -66.05
N ARG A 10 -2.88 -37.16 -65.78
CA ARG A 10 -2.83 -35.80 -65.16
C ARG A 10 -2.69 -35.97 -63.64
N GLY A 11 -1.47 -35.71 -63.15
CA GLY A 11 -1.21 -35.55 -61.73
C GLY A 11 -1.54 -34.14 -61.29
N GLY A 12 -2.64 -34.00 -60.54
CA GLY A 12 -2.96 -32.73 -59.91
C GLY A 12 -2.16 -32.60 -58.59
N CYS A 13 -1.20 -31.66 -58.55
CA CYS A 13 -0.57 -31.24 -57.31
C CYS A 13 -1.53 -30.32 -56.55
N LEU A 14 -2.08 -30.83 -55.47
CA LEU A 14 -2.86 -30.06 -54.49
C LEU A 14 -1.87 -29.32 -53.58
N PHE A 15 -1.62 -28.02 -53.82
CA PHE A 15 -0.88 -27.15 -52.91
C PHE A 15 -1.80 -26.79 -51.75
N ILE A 16 -1.59 -27.40 -50.57
CA ILE A 16 -2.22 -27.01 -49.31
C ILE A 16 -1.42 -25.78 -48.81
N LEU A 17 -1.97 -24.59 -48.99
CA LEU A 17 -1.50 -23.37 -48.36
C LEU A 17 -1.86 -23.43 -46.87
N LEU A 18 -0.88 -23.78 -46.04
CA LEU A 18 -0.97 -23.65 -44.58
C LEU A 18 -0.76 -22.16 -44.23
N ALA A 19 -1.84 -21.39 -44.10
CA ALA A 19 -1.80 -20.06 -43.56
C ALA A 19 -1.54 -20.14 -42.06
N ALA A 20 -0.28 -20.03 -41.63
CA ALA A 20 0.08 -19.88 -40.25
C ALA A 20 -0.37 -18.48 -39.78
N ALA A 21 -1.49 -18.45 -39.05
CA ALA A 21 -1.91 -17.26 -38.30
C ALA A 21 -0.89 -17.02 -37.18
N ALA A 22 0.09 -16.17 -37.44
CA ALA A 22 0.97 -15.63 -36.41
C ALA A 22 0.13 -14.68 -35.54
N ALA A 23 -0.45 -15.23 -34.46
CA ALA A 23 -1.00 -14.42 -33.40
C ALA A 23 0.15 -13.60 -32.79
N SER A 24 0.21 -12.33 -33.16
CA SER A 24 1.14 -11.36 -32.56
C SER A 24 0.78 -11.27 -31.07
N ILE A 25 1.51 -12.01 -30.23
CA ILE A 25 1.50 -11.79 -28.79
C ILE A 25 2.17 -10.43 -28.58
N MET A 26 1.36 -9.37 -28.50
CA MET A 26 1.85 -8.08 -28.05
C MET A 26 2.33 -8.28 -26.61
N PRO A 27 3.62 -8.01 -26.29
CA PRO A 27 4.04 -8.01 -24.90
C PRO A 27 3.19 -6.96 -24.18
N ALA A 28 2.51 -7.38 -23.10
CA ALA A 28 1.89 -6.43 -22.20
C ALA A 28 3.00 -5.54 -21.67
N THR A 29 3.06 -4.30 -22.16
CA THR A 29 4.04 -3.31 -21.68
C THR A 29 3.69 -3.07 -20.21
N ALA A 30 4.59 -3.43 -19.30
CA ALA A 30 4.47 -3.05 -17.89
C ALA A 30 4.32 -1.52 -17.83
N ALA A 31 3.39 -1.04 -17.03
CA ALA A 31 3.21 0.39 -16.86
C ALA A 31 4.51 0.99 -16.31
N SER A 32 4.89 2.16 -16.78
CA SER A 32 6.04 2.86 -16.18
C SER A 32 5.65 3.38 -14.79
N LEU A 33 6.62 3.51 -13.88
CA LEU A 33 6.33 4.03 -12.53
C LEU A 33 5.57 5.39 -12.56
N PRO A 34 5.84 6.35 -13.46
CA PRO A 34 5.03 7.57 -13.57
C PRO A 34 3.55 7.31 -13.83
N GLU A 35 3.22 6.35 -14.69
CA GLU A 35 1.83 5.96 -14.99
C GLU A 35 1.18 5.29 -13.77
N THR A 36 1.89 4.38 -13.12
CA THR A 36 1.43 3.72 -11.89
C THR A 36 1.20 4.74 -10.77
N VAL A 37 2.10 5.71 -10.60
CA VAL A 37 1.95 6.79 -9.62
C VAL A 37 0.69 7.63 -9.88
N ALA A 38 0.36 7.91 -11.13
CA ALA A 38 -0.85 8.64 -11.48
C ALA A 38 -2.13 7.88 -11.06
N ILE A 39 -2.11 6.55 -11.12
CA ILE A 39 -3.20 5.68 -10.68
C ILE A 39 -3.26 5.58 -9.15
N VAL A 40 -2.12 5.46 -8.48
CA VAL A 40 -2.03 5.22 -7.03
C VAL A 40 -2.38 6.47 -6.23
N LYS A 41 -1.85 7.63 -6.61
CA LYS A 41 -1.97 8.88 -5.83
C LYS A 41 -3.41 9.27 -5.44
N PRO A 42 -4.43 9.13 -6.30
CA PRO A 42 -5.81 9.48 -5.94
C PRO A 42 -6.40 8.63 -4.81
N SER A 43 -5.84 7.46 -4.56
CA SER A 43 -6.27 6.54 -3.51
C SER A 43 -5.51 6.74 -2.18
N VAL A 44 -4.48 7.59 -2.17
CA VAL A 44 -3.68 7.85 -0.96
C VAL A 44 -4.21 9.08 -0.25
N VAL A 45 -4.51 8.94 1.03
CA VAL A 45 -5.16 9.96 1.86
C VAL A 45 -4.33 10.28 3.10
N GLY A 46 -4.42 11.51 3.57
CA GLY A 46 -3.89 11.88 4.89
C GLY A 46 -4.86 11.45 5.98
N VAL A 47 -4.38 10.82 7.04
CA VAL A 47 -5.20 10.46 8.21
C VAL A 47 -4.94 11.45 9.33
N GLY A 48 -5.98 11.88 10.03
CA GLY A 48 -5.86 12.81 11.13
C GLY A 48 -7.18 13.15 11.79
N THR A 49 -7.17 14.20 12.60
CA THR A 49 -8.37 14.69 13.28
C THR A 49 -8.70 16.11 12.86
N HIS A 50 -9.96 16.44 12.88
CA HIS A 50 -10.47 17.78 12.67
C HIS A 50 -11.09 18.31 13.97
N LEU A 51 -10.70 19.52 14.32
CA LEU A 51 -11.25 20.27 15.43
C LEU A 51 -11.42 21.74 14.99
N GLN A 52 -12.67 22.19 14.87
CA GLN A 52 -12.99 23.51 14.31
C GLN A 52 -12.32 24.68 15.05
N THR A 53 -12.11 24.53 16.36
CA THR A 53 -11.50 25.57 17.22
C THR A 53 -9.98 25.54 17.24
N ARG A 54 -9.35 24.59 16.58
CA ARG A 54 -7.89 24.45 16.47
C ARG A 54 -7.36 25.20 15.25
N SER A 55 -6.17 25.74 15.35
CA SER A 55 -5.46 26.35 14.20
C SER A 55 -4.09 25.67 14.03
N PRO A 56 -3.86 24.95 12.91
CA PRO A 56 -4.81 24.60 11.85
C PRO A 56 -5.91 23.63 12.35
N ALA A 57 -7.09 23.69 11.76
CA ALA A 57 -8.24 22.87 12.19
C ALA A 57 -7.96 21.35 12.06
N VAL A 58 -7.18 20.96 11.06
CA VAL A 58 -6.76 19.58 10.84
C VAL A 58 -5.40 19.31 11.51
N ALA A 59 -5.34 18.25 12.33
CA ALA A 59 -4.08 17.68 12.81
C ALA A 59 -3.80 16.38 12.05
N PHE A 60 -2.75 16.37 11.26
CA PHE A 60 -2.29 15.21 10.50
C PHE A 60 -1.53 14.23 11.42
N SER A 61 -1.83 12.94 11.30
CA SER A 61 -1.20 11.87 12.09
C SER A 61 -0.37 10.92 11.24
N GLY A 62 -0.77 10.68 9.99
CA GLY A 62 -0.09 9.75 9.10
C GLY A 62 -0.83 9.56 7.78
N THR A 63 -0.38 8.60 7.01
CA THR A 63 -0.94 8.24 5.70
C THR A 63 -1.94 7.10 5.83
N GLY A 64 -2.89 7.03 4.93
CA GLY A 64 -3.76 5.88 4.68
C GLY A 64 -3.99 5.70 3.18
N PHE A 65 -4.60 4.61 2.81
CA PHE A 65 -5.00 4.36 1.43
C PHE A 65 -6.32 3.62 1.34
N VAL A 66 -7.03 3.87 0.25
CA VAL A 66 -8.37 3.36 0.00
C VAL A 66 -8.30 1.99 -0.66
N VAL A 67 -9.15 1.07 -0.21
CA VAL A 67 -9.26 -0.29 -0.74
C VAL A 67 -10.72 -0.72 -0.94
N GLY A 68 -10.93 -1.84 -1.64
CA GLY A 68 -12.22 -2.50 -1.77
C GLY A 68 -13.26 -1.64 -2.48
N ASP A 69 -14.31 -1.31 -1.77
CA ASP A 69 -15.47 -0.56 -2.29
C ASP A 69 -15.25 0.98 -2.40
N GLY A 70 -14.04 1.45 -2.14
CA GLY A 70 -13.72 2.88 -2.19
C GLY A 70 -14.13 3.67 -0.93
N LEU A 71 -14.62 2.99 0.10
CA LEU A 71 -14.98 3.60 1.39
C LEU A 71 -14.17 3.03 2.55
N SER A 72 -13.40 1.99 2.31
CA SER A 72 -12.49 1.37 3.29
C SER A 72 -11.10 1.98 3.18
N VAL A 73 -10.57 2.50 4.28
CA VAL A 73 -9.21 3.06 4.38
C VAL A 73 -8.39 2.23 5.32
N ILE A 74 -7.20 1.84 4.88
CA ILE A 74 -6.19 1.15 5.68
C ILE A 74 -5.12 2.16 6.10
N THR A 75 -4.73 2.07 7.37
CA THR A 75 -3.61 2.84 7.95
C THR A 75 -2.97 2.03 9.08
N ASN A 76 -1.99 2.60 9.78
CA ASN A 76 -1.46 1.98 11.00
C ASN A 76 -2.36 2.27 12.22
N ALA A 77 -2.36 1.35 13.19
CA ALA A 77 -3.11 1.53 14.43
C ALA A 77 -2.60 2.73 15.25
N HIS A 78 -1.27 2.96 15.28
CA HIS A 78 -0.69 4.10 15.99
C HIS A 78 -0.97 5.47 15.34
N VAL A 79 -1.44 5.50 14.09
CA VAL A 79 -1.87 6.72 13.39
C VAL A 79 -3.25 7.17 13.86
N VAL A 80 -4.07 6.23 14.31
CA VAL A 80 -5.42 6.49 14.82
C VAL A 80 -5.34 6.92 16.29
N PRO A 81 -5.87 8.09 16.68
CA PRO A 81 -5.87 8.53 18.07
C PRO A 81 -6.73 7.59 18.93
N GLU A 82 -6.25 7.24 20.12
CA GLU A 82 -7.00 6.41 21.06
C GLU A 82 -8.19 7.16 21.68
N ILE A 83 -8.05 8.47 21.86
CA ILE A 83 -9.04 9.35 22.48
C ILE A 83 -9.22 10.57 21.61
N LEU A 84 -10.46 10.90 21.32
CA LEU A 84 -10.87 12.15 20.68
C LEU A 84 -11.46 13.09 21.73
N ASP A 85 -11.24 14.40 21.58
CA ASP A 85 -11.88 15.40 22.43
C ASP A 85 -13.36 15.57 22.03
N GLY A 86 -14.19 14.68 22.57
CA GLY A 86 -15.65 14.69 22.32
C GLY A 86 -16.33 15.97 22.82
N ALA A 87 -15.81 16.59 23.89
CA ALA A 87 -16.37 17.86 24.42
C ALA A 87 -16.21 18.99 23.41
N ARG A 88 -15.14 19.01 22.63
CA ARG A 88 -14.87 19.98 21.56
C ARG A 88 -15.32 19.51 20.19
N LYS A 89 -15.98 18.36 20.09
CA LYS A 89 -16.42 17.74 18.82
C LYS A 89 -15.25 17.44 17.86
N GLU A 90 -14.12 17.00 18.40
CA GLU A 90 -13.02 16.50 17.57
C GLU A 90 -13.47 15.24 16.83
N THR A 91 -13.17 15.14 15.54
CA THR A 91 -13.57 14.02 14.70
C THR A 91 -12.35 13.40 14.01
N LEU A 92 -12.30 12.07 13.97
CA LEU A 92 -11.36 11.32 13.14
C LEU A 92 -11.80 11.38 11.68
N GLY A 93 -10.85 11.42 10.77
CA GLY A 93 -11.15 11.34 9.36
C GLY A 93 -9.92 11.36 8.48
N VAL A 94 -10.16 11.57 7.21
CA VAL A 94 -9.10 11.65 6.21
C VAL A 94 -9.13 12.97 5.48
N VAL A 95 -7.97 13.43 5.04
CA VAL A 95 -7.82 14.54 4.12
C VAL A 95 -7.64 13.96 2.73
N VAL A 96 -8.55 14.32 1.84
CA VAL A 96 -8.53 13.94 0.43
C VAL A 96 -8.16 15.15 -0.41
N ARG A 97 -7.46 14.92 -1.50
CA ARG A 97 -7.18 15.96 -2.50
C ARG A 97 -8.39 16.08 -3.43
N THR A 98 -8.76 17.30 -3.74
CA THR A 98 -9.91 17.67 -4.58
C THR A 98 -9.49 18.67 -5.65
N GLY A 99 -10.37 18.96 -6.60
CA GLY A 99 -10.05 19.80 -7.75
C GLY A 99 -9.38 19.03 -8.89
N ALA A 100 -9.39 19.59 -10.09
CA ALA A 100 -8.89 18.95 -11.32
C ALA A 100 -7.38 18.67 -11.27
N ASP A 101 -6.63 19.52 -10.59
CA ASP A 101 -5.18 19.43 -10.38
C ASP A 101 -4.82 18.91 -8.97
N GLY A 102 -5.82 18.61 -8.14
CA GLY A 102 -5.65 18.17 -6.76
C GLY A 102 -5.01 19.22 -5.86
N ALA A 103 -5.16 20.50 -6.17
CA ALA A 103 -4.60 21.60 -5.37
C ALA A 103 -5.38 21.81 -4.07
N ASP A 104 -6.68 21.56 -4.08
CA ASP A 104 -7.55 21.69 -2.93
C ASP A 104 -7.53 20.43 -2.06
N THR A 105 -7.93 20.60 -0.80
CA THR A 105 -8.08 19.49 0.14
C THR A 105 -9.43 19.58 0.85
N ALA A 106 -10.04 18.42 1.12
CA ALA A 106 -11.27 18.32 1.89
C ALA A 106 -11.10 17.29 3.01
N PHE A 107 -11.59 17.62 4.20
CA PHE A 107 -11.67 16.67 5.30
C PHE A 107 -12.94 15.83 5.18
N ARG A 108 -12.79 14.51 5.28
CA ARG A 108 -13.90 13.55 5.29
C ARG A 108 -13.90 12.77 6.60
N PRO A 109 -14.99 12.82 7.38
CA PRO A 109 -15.13 12.03 8.59
C PRO A 109 -14.98 10.52 8.31
N ALA A 110 -14.40 9.82 9.26
CA ALA A 110 -14.25 8.38 9.23
C ALA A 110 -14.53 7.78 10.61
N THR A 111 -14.98 6.54 10.63
CA THR A 111 -15.15 5.73 11.83
C THR A 111 -14.16 4.59 11.85
N VAL A 112 -13.69 4.22 13.04
CA VAL A 112 -12.85 3.03 13.22
C VAL A 112 -13.74 1.80 13.13
N VAL A 113 -13.44 0.89 12.21
CA VAL A 113 -14.15 -0.38 12.02
C VAL A 113 -13.45 -1.50 12.78
N ALA A 114 -12.11 -1.58 12.61
CA ALA A 114 -11.30 -2.58 13.29
C ALA A 114 -9.87 -2.06 13.52
N VAL A 115 -9.25 -2.59 14.57
CA VAL A 115 -7.85 -2.34 14.91
C VAL A 115 -7.15 -3.67 15.19
N ASP A 116 -6.05 -3.91 14.50
CA ASP A 116 -5.12 -4.99 14.79
C ASP A 116 -3.86 -4.40 15.43
N ARG A 117 -3.81 -4.40 16.76
CA ARG A 117 -2.68 -3.87 17.51
C ARG A 117 -1.42 -4.74 17.41
N ASP A 118 -1.59 -6.01 17.07
CA ASP A 118 -0.48 -6.95 16.95
C ASP A 118 0.34 -6.66 15.68
N HIS A 119 -0.34 -6.34 14.58
CA HIS A 119 0.28 -5.96 13.32
C HIS A 119 0.30 -4.44 13.10
N ASP A 120 -0.16 -3.65 14.09
CA ASP A 120 -0.23 -2.19 13.99
C ASP A 120 -0.98 -1.70 12.75
N LEU A 121 -2.15 -2.27 12.48
CA LEU A 121 -3.04 -1.91 11.37
C LEU A 121 -4.40 -1.42 11.90
N ALA A 122 -5.03 -0.52 11.17
CA ALA A 122 -6.39 -0.06 11.41
C ALA A 122 -7.18 0.03 10.11
N HIS A 123 -8.46 -0.33 10.19
CA HIS A 123 -9.45 -0.18 9.15
C HIS A 123 -10.43 0.93 9.54
N LEU A 124 -10.50 1.94 8.70
CA LEU A 124 -11.43 3.06 8.84
C LEU A 124 -12.49 3.00 7.74
N ARG A 125 -13.70 3.43 8.06
CA ARG A 125 -14.81 3.56 7.12
C ARG A 125 -15.11 5.03 6.88
N LEU A 126 -15.11 5.45 5.60
CA LEU A 126 -15.47 6.79 5.17
C LEU A 126 -16.97 6.94 5.03
N SER A 127 -17.44 8.16 5.22
CA SER A 127 -18.77 8.59 4.78
C SER A 127 -18.71 9.29 3.42
N GLY A 128 -19.84 9.28 2.69
CA GLY A 128 -19.97 9.96 1.39
C GLY A 128 -19.59 9.10 0.19
N PRO A 129 -19.29 9.70 -0.99
CA PRO A 129 -19.04 8.95 -2.22
C PRO A 129 -17.74 8.16 -2.16
N PRO A 130 -17.66 7.01 -2.88
CA PRO A 130 -16.45 6.21 -2.92
C PRO A 130 -15.28 6.98 -3.57
N LEU A 131 -14.07 6.67 -3.14
CA LEU A 131 -12.80 7.12 -3.72
C LEU A 131 -12.21 6.02 -4.60
N PRO A 132 -11.28 6.35 -5.50
CA PRO A 132 -10.48 5.34 -6.18
C PRO A 132 -9.84 4.40 -5.17
N ALA A 133 -9.90 3.08 -5.43
CA ALA A 133 -9.41 2.05 -4.53
C ALA A 133 -8.22 1.31 -5.12
N LEU A 134 -7.21 1.04 -4.31
CA LEU A 134 -6.07 0.20 -4.67
C LEU A 134 -6.42 -1.27 -4.50
N ARG A 135 -5.84 -2.09 -5.34
CA ARG A 135 -5.90 -3.53 -5.23
C ARG A 135 -4.81 -4.04 -4.30
N LEU A 136 -5.17 -4.92 -3.38
CA LEU A 136 -4.22 -5.64 -2.54
C LEU A 136 -3.72 -6.89 -3.26
N ALA A 137 -2.48 -7.28 -3.01
CA ALA A 137 -1.92 -8.53 -3.50
C ALA A 137 -2.64 -9.72 -2.83
N ASP A 138 -3.15 -10.63 -3.65
CA ASP A 138 -3.86 -11.83 -3.17
C ASP A 138 -2.90 -12.86 -2.56
N ARG A 139 -1.63 -12.79 -2.93
CA ARG A 139 -0.57 -13.71 -2.52
C ARG A 139 0.62 -12.94 -1.95
N ASP A 140 1.35 -13.62 -1.08
CA ASP A 140 2.55 -13.12 -0.44
C ASP A 140 3.78 -13.71 -1.17
N ASP A 141 3.91 -13.33 -2.45
CA ASP A 141 4.95 -13.85 -3.37
C ASP A 141 6.07 -12.84 -3.67
N VAL A 142 6.14 -11.78 -2.87
CA VAL A 142 7.20 -10.77 -2.98
C VAL A 142 8.55 -11.39 -2.65
N ARG A 143 9.59 -11.03 -3.41
CA ARG A 143 10.94 -11.62 -3.29
C ARG A 143 11.97 -10.57 -2.91
N GLU A 144 12.95 -10.96 -2.12
CA GLU A 144 14.12 -10.10 -1.84
C GLU A 144 14.81 -9.70 -3.14
N GLY A 145 15.19 -8.42 -3.22
CA GLY A 145 15.72 -7.80 -4.44
C GLY A 145 14.64 -7.23 -5.37
N GLN A 146 13.34 -7.48 -5.12
CA GLN A 146 12.25 -6.92 -5.94
C GLN A 146 12.18 -5.41 -5.78
N ALA A 147 12.05 -4.70 -6.92
CA ALA A 147 11.76 -3.27 -6.93
C ALA A 147 10.34 -3.02 -6.41
N LEU A 148 10.20 -2.04 -5.52
CA LEU A 148 8.94 -1.60 -4.94
C LEU A 148 8.86 -0.08 -4.96
N ALA A 149 7.67 0.45 -4.74
CA ALA A 149 7.45 1.87 -4.50
C ALA A 149 6.46 2.05 -3.35
N PHE A 150 6.52 3.20 -2.68
CA PHE A 150 5.50 3.59 -1.72
C PHE A 150 5.16 5.07 -1.88
N THR A 151 3.92 5.42 -1.59
CA THR A 151 3.41 6.79 -1.72
C THR A 151 2.73 7.21 -0.43
N GLY A 152 3.11 8.37 0.09
CA GLY A 152 2.53 8.91 1.33
C GLY A 152 2.82 10.39 1.49
N PHE A 153 2.60 10.90 2.70
CA PHE A 153 2.78 12.31 3.04
C PHE A 153 3.97 12.50 3.99
N PRO A 154 5.21 12.49 3.46
CA PRO A 154 6.40 12.72 4.28
C PRO A 154 6.33 14.11 4.92
N LEU A 155 6.65 14.17 6.22
CA LEU A 155 6.62 15.39 7.03
C LEU A 155 5.25 16.11 7.04
N GLY A 156 4.20 15.48 6.49
CA GLY A 156 2.80 15.90 6.58
C GLY A 156 2.58 17.38 6.33
N MET A 157 2.08 18.10 7.35
CA MET A 157 1.72 19.52 7.24
C MET A 157 2.91 20.46 7.00
N VAL A 158 4.15 20.03 7.26
CA VAL A 158 5.34 20.88 7.08
C VAL A 158 5.60 21.18 5.61
N LEU A 159 5.42 20.18 4.76
CA LEU A 159 5.60 20.30 3.29
C LEU A 159 4.26 20.54 2.55
N GLY A 160 3.14 20.65 3.29
CA GLY A 160 1.81 20.56 2.74
C GLY A 160 1.40 19.12 2.44
N LEU A 161 0.11 18.86 2.26
CA LEU A 161 -0.41 17.52 2.02
C LEU A 161 -0.24 17.11 0.54
N TYR A 162 1.00 17.10 0.06
CA TYR A 162 1.36 16.60 -1.26
C TYR A 162 1.92 15.19 -1.14
N PRO A 163 1.26 14.17 -1.75
CA PRO A 163 1.75 12.81 -1.69
C PRO A 163 3.03 12.67 -2.51
N ALA A 164 4.09 12.19 -1.86
CA ALA A 164 5.37 11.90 -2.48
C ALA A 164 5.55 10.39 -2.68
N THR A 165 6.08 10.02 -3.83
CA THR A 165 6.41 8.63 -4.15
C THR A 165 7.90 8.40 -3.99
N HIS A 166 8.24 7.33 -3.28
CA HIS A 166 9.59 6.87 -3.06
C HIS A 166 9.79 5.52 -3.76
N ARG A 167 10.96 5.32 -4.35
CA ARG A 167 11.40 3.99 -4.79
C ARG A 167 12.06 3.28 -3.62
N ALA A 168 11.91 1.96 -3.56
CA ALA A 168 12.57 1.09 -2.60
C ALA A 168 12.79 -0.29 -3.22
N GLY A 169 13.69 -1.08 -2.67
CA GLY A 169 13.79 -2.51 -2.92
C GLY A 169 13.39 -3.29 -1.68
N LEU A 170 12.91 -4.50 -1.86
CA LEU A 170 12.76 -5.43 -0.75
C LEU A 170 14.13 -5.98 -0.37
N ALA A 171 14.71 -5.45 0.70
CA ALA A 171 16.06 -5.83 1.14
C ALA A 171 16.07 -7.14 1.90
N ALA A 172 15.05 -7.41 2.74
CA ALA A 172 14.94 -8.66 3.49
C ALA A 172 13.51 -8.96 3.93
N ILE A 173 13.22 -10.24 4.11
CA ILE A 173 12.00 -10.76 4.72
C ILE A 173 12.38 -11.34 6.07
N THR A 174 12.06 -10.65 7.18
CA THR A 174 12.56 -11.00 8.50
C THR A 174 11.44 -11.20 9.52
N PRO A 175 11.58 -12.15 10.46
CA PRO A 175 10.70 -12.19 11.62
C PRO A 175 10.98 -10.97 12.51
N ILE A 176 9.91 -10.31 12.98
CA ILE A 176 10.05 -9.27 13.99
C ILE A 176 9.81 -9.86 15.38
N VAL A 177 10.80 -9.71 16.24
CA VAL A 177 10.63 -9.88 17.68
C VAL A 177 10.51 -8.47 18.25
N ARG A 178 9.31 -8.09 18.74
CA ARG A 178 9.16 -6.79 19.41
C ARG A 178 10.05 -6.74 20.64
N PRO A 179 11.09 -5.89 20.68
CA PRO A 179 11.88 -5.76 21.89
C PRO A 179 10.96 -5.29 23.02
N SER A 180 10.98 -6.00 24.14
CA SER A 180 10.41 -5.48 25.38
C SER A 180 11.21 -4.23 25.76
N LEU A 181 10.59 -3.05 25.67
CA LEU A 181 11.24 -1.75 25.83
C LEU A 181 11.82 -1.50 27.23
N ASN A 182 11.61 -2.42 28.20
CA ASN A 182 12.26 -2.35 29.51
C ASN A 182 12.25 -3.75 30.16
N ALA A 183 13.40 -4.37 30.26
CA ALA A 183 13.60 -5.60 31.05
C ALA A 183 13.23 -5.42 32.55
N ARG A 184 13.00 -4.19 33.02
CA ARG A 184 12.59 -3.84 34.40
C ARG A 184 11.06 -3.73 34.58
N LYS A 185 10.25 -3.80 33.52
CA LYS A 185 8.78 -3.80 33.59
C LYS A 185 8.24 -4.94 32.73
N LEU A 186 8.51 -6.17 33.10
CA LEU A 186 7.82 -7.36 32.62
C LEU A 186 6.44 -7.40 33.30
N ASP A 187 5.48 -6.66 32.78
CA ASP A 187 4.08 -6.86 33.13
C ASP A 187 3.51 -8.07 32.38
N ALA A 188 2.35 -8.56 32.80
CA ALA A 188 1.70 -9.72 32.17
C ALA A 188 1.45 -9.53 30.66
N ARG A 189 1.32 -8.28 30.20
CA ARG A 189 1.19 -7.92 28.77
C ARG A 189 2.50 -8.12 28.02
N ALA A 190 3.63 -7.71 28.59
CA ALA A 190 4.95 -7.89 28.01
C ALA A 190 5.31 -9.37 27.89
N ILE A 191 4.97 -10.16 28.92
CA ILE A 191 5.16 -11.63 28.92
C ILE A 191 4.29 -12.27 27.83
N ALA A 192 3.02 -11.90 27.71
CA ALA A 192 2.12 -12.41 26.68
C ALA A 192 2.59 -12.01 25.24
N GLN A 193 3.23 -10.85 25.06
CA GLN A 193 3.83 -10.44 23.80
C GLN A 193 5.08 -11.26 23.43
N LEU A 194 5.91 -11.63 24.43
CA LEU A 194 7.08 -12.47 24.21
C LEU A 194 6.71 -13.92 23.88
N GLN A 195 5.51 -14.37 24.27
CA GLN A 195 4.99 -15.73 24.00
C GLN A 195 4.31 -15.82 22.62
N ARG A 196 4.04 -14.71 21.95
CA ARG A 196 3.45 -14.71 20.61
C ARG A 196 4.50 -15.06 19.57
N ALA A 197 4.11 -15.87 18.59
CA ALA A 197 4.98 -16.18 17.46
C ALA A 197 5.40 -14.90 16.75
N PRO A 198 6.68 -14.74 16.40
CA PRO A 198 7.13 -13.61 15.59
C PRO A 198 6.40 -13.64 14.24
N PHE A 199 5.91 -12.49 13.78
CA PHE A 199 5.38 -12.38 12.44
C PHE A 199 6.41 -11.78 11.49
N THR A 200 6.31 -12.13 10.22
CA THR A 200 7.24 -11.68 9.18
C THR A 200 6.90 -10.28 8.72
N ILE A 201 7.91 -9.44 8.61
CA ILE A 201 7.84 -8.09 8.03
C ILE A 201 8.80 -7.96 6.85
N TYR A 202 8.57 -6.96 6.02
CA TYR A 202 9.45 -6.57 4.94
C TYR A 202 10.38 -5.44 5.39
N GLN A 203 11.67 -5.62 5.17
CA GLN A 203 12.67 -4.57 5.30
C GLN A 203 12.95 -4.00 3.92
N LEU A 204 12.79 -2.68 3.77
CA LEU A 204 13.01 -1.96 2.52
C LEU A 204 14.28 -1.13 2.60
N ASP A 205 15.02 -1.07 1.51
CA ASP A 205 16.17 -0.17 1.30
C ASP A 205 15.68 1.20 0.79
N GLY A 206 14.84 1.84 1.52
CA GLY A 206 14.25 3.13 1.17
C GLY A 206 13.97 3.94 2.42
N THR A 207 14.19 5.25 2.34
CA THR A 207 13.96 6.12 3.50
C THR A 207 12.50 6.54 3.56
N ALA A 208 11.78 6.14 4.61
CA ALA A 208 10.49 6.70 4.97
C ALA A 208 10.68 7.76 6.06
N TYR A 209 9.92 8.84 5.96
CA TYR A 209 9.91 9.95 6.90
C TYR A 209 8.66 9.93 7.79
N PRO A 210 8.67 10.62 8.96
CA PRO A 210 7.46 10.82 9.75
C PRO A 210 6.31 11.33 8.88
N GLY A 211 5.14 10.69 9.01
CA GLY A 211 3.99 10.91 8.14
C GLY A 211 3.79 9.82 7.08
N ASN A 212 4.83 9.05 6.71
CA ASN A 212 4.68 7.90 5.83
C ASN A 212 4.09 6.66 6.51
N SER A 213 3.94 6.63 7.84
CA SER A 213 3.20 5.54 8.51
C SER A 213 1.83 5.34 7.89
N GLY A 214 1.50 4.11 7.49
CA GLY A 214 0.26 3.75 6.80
C GLY A 214 0.29 3.90 5.27
N SER A 215 1.41 4.31 4.67
CA SER A 215 1.55 4.40 3.20
C SER A 215 1.46 3.01 2.56
N PRO A 216 0.77 2.87 1.41
CA PRO A 216 0.82 1.64 0.62
C PRO A 216 2.20 1.45 0.01
N VAL A 217 2.74 0.24 0.14
CA VAL A 217 3.90 -0.26 -0.62
C VAL A 217 3.36 -1.12 -1.75
N TYR A 218 3.76 -0.85 -2.96
CA TYR A 218 3.19 -1.48 -4.14
C TYR A 218 4.25 -1.85 -5.18
N ASP A 219 3.88 -2.78 -6.03
CA ASP A 219 4.63 -3.13 -7.23
C ASP A 219 4.61 -1.97 -8.22
N PRO A 220 5.77 -1.46 -8.68
CA PRO A 220 5.86 -0.26 -9.51
C PRO A 220 5.26 -0.40 -10.90
N ASP A 221 5.08 -1.63 -11.39
CA ASP A 221 4.56 -1.90 -12.74
C ASP A 221 3.04 -2.06 -12.74
N THR A 222 2.46 -2.52 -11.61
CA THR A 222 1.04 -2.87 -11.53
C THR A 222 0.22 -2.01 -10.58
N GLY A 223 0.86 -1.32 -9.63
CA GLY A 223 0.20 -0.57 -8.55
C GLY A 223 -0.47 -1.46 -7.49
N VAL A 224 -0.27 -2.78 -7.55
CA VAL A 224 -0.82 -3.72 -6.57
C VAL A 224 -0.09 -3.56 -5.25
N VAL A 225 -0.85 -3.34 -4.17
CA VAL A 225 -0.30 -3.12 -2.83
C VAL A 225 0.13 -4.45 -2.22
N VAL A 226 1.40 -4.54 -1.86
CA VAL A 226 2.02 -5.73 -1.26
C VAL A 226 2.29 -5.57 0.24
N ALA A 227 2.35 -4.33 0.75
CA ALA A 227 2.59 -4.07 2.17
C ALA A 227 2.14 -2.66 2.59
N VAL A 228 2.26 -2.37 3.88
CA VAL A 228 1.95 -1.07 4.52
C VAL A 228 3.17 -0.58 5.29
N ILE A 229 3.66 0.63 5.02
CA ILE A 229 4.78 1.24 5.75
C ILE A 229 4.47 1.33 7.24
N ASN A 230 5.46 0.95 8.06
CA ASN A 230 5.38 1.08 9.51
C ASN A 230 6.65 1.72 10.09
N MET A 231 6.50 2.93 10.65
CA MET A 231 7.61 3.68 11.23
C MET A 231 7.85 3.39 12.71
N VAL A 232 6.95 2.63 13.39
CA VAL A 232 7.04 2.38 14.83
C VAL A 232 8.12 1.37 15.20
N PHE A 233 8.42 0.44 14.32
CA PHE A 233 9.47 -0.55 14.55
C PHE A 233 10.88 0.06 14.64
N VAL A 234 11.05 1.34 14.26
CA VAL A 234 12.29 2.13 14.37
C VAL A 234 12.33 2.97 15.67
N LYS A 235 11.52 2.67 16.66
CA LYS A 235 11.21 3.48 17.86
C LYS A 235 12.35 3.74 18.87
N GLY A 236 13.60 3.68 18.52
CA GLY A 236 14.68 4.29 19.29
C GLY A 236 15.28 5.51 18.58
N LEU A 237 14.78 5.87 17.40
CA LEU A 237 15.44 6.73 16.44
C LEU A 237 14.54 7.83 15.85
N LYS A 238 13.33 8.11 16.43
CA LYS A 238 12.41 9.09 15.84
C LYS A 238 13.03 10.48 15.67
N GLU A 239 13.83 10.94 16.62
CA GLU A 239 14.54 12.22 16.50
C GLU A 239 15.74 12.10 15.55
N ASN A 240 16.38 10.93 15.48
CA ASN A 240 17.48 10.65 14.57
C ASN A 240 17.02 10.38 13.13
N ALA A 241 15.76 9.94 12.90
CA ALA A 241 15.27 9.63 11.56
C ALA A 241 15.14 10.87 10.65
N ILE A 242 15.03 12.06 11.24
CA ILE A 242 15.02 13.33 10.49
C ILE A 242 16.46 13.81 10.24
N THR A 243 17.34 13.66 11.24
CA THR A 243 18.73 14.16 11.19
C THR A 243 19.71 13.14 10.61
N ASN A 244 19.45 11.85 10.83
CA ASN A 244 20.29 10.74 10.37
C ASN A 244 19.39 9.58 9.89
N PRO A 245 18.79 9.67 8.70
CA PRO A 245 17.96 8.59 8.17
C PRO A 245 18.80 7.33 7.96
N SER A 246 18.34 6.21 8.52
CA SER A 246 19.06 4.93 8.44
C SER A 246 19.05 4.30 7.03
N GLY A 247 18.21 4.81 6.12
CA GLY A 247 17.97 4.17 4.83
C GLY A 247 17.15 2.88 4.91
N ILE A 248 16.77 2.43 6.11
CA ILE A 248 15.99 1.22 6.33
C ILE A 248 14.57 1.59 6.73
N THR A 249 13.60 0.98 6.06
CA THR A 249 12.17 1.13 6.36
C THR A 249 11.54 -0.25 6.53
N TYR A 250 10.55 -0.36 7.39
CA TYR A 250 9.80 -1.59 7.59
C TYR A 250 8.38 -1.48 7.05
N ALA A 251 7.88 -2.60 6.54
CA ALA A 251 6.51 -2.66 6.03
C ALA A 251 5.83 -3.96 6.47
N ILE A 252 4.52 -3.88 6.71
CA ILE A 252 3.66 -4.97 7.15
C ILE A 252 3.05 -5.61 5.89
N PRO A 253 3.24 -6.91 5.63
CA PRO A 253 2.70 -7.59 4.45
C PRO A 253 1.17 -7.47 4.31
N ALA A 254 0.69 -7.38 3.06
CA ALA A 254 -0.73 -7.17 2.74
C ALA A 254 -1.65 -8.30 3.24
N ARG A 255 -1.15 -9.52 3.48
CA ARG A 255 -1.93 -10.62 4.09
C ARG A 255 -2.55 -10.22 5.44
N HIS A 256 -1.88 -9.37 6.22
CA HIS A 256 -2.42 -8.88 7.50
C HIS A 256 -3.54 -7.85 7.29
N VAL A 257 -3.51 -7.11 6.17
CA VAL A 257 -4.62 -6.23 5.75
C VAL A 257 -5.83 -7.08 5.37
N HIS A 258 -5.66 -8.15 4.59
CA HIS A 258 -6.75 -9.08 4.28
C HIS A 258 -7.37 -9.66 5.54
N ALA A 259 -6.56 -10.15 6.49
CA ALA A 259 -7.04 -10.67 7.76
C ALA A 259 -7.81 -9.62 8.57
N LEU A 260 -7.39 -8.35 8.54
CA LEU A 260 -8.11 -7.26 9.21
C LEU A 260 -9.47 -6.98 8.56
N LEU A 261 -9.53 -6.93 7.22
CA LEU A 261 -10.77 -6.69 6.48
C LEU A 261 -11.79 -7.83 6.67
N GLN A 262 -11.34 -9.08 6.79
CA GLN A 262 -12.23 -10.23 7.04
C GLN A 262 -12.88 -10.22 8.42
N ARG A 263 -12.27 -9.58 9.43
CA ARG A 263 -12.87 -9.45 10.78
C ARG A 263 -14.09 -8.53 10.82
N THR A 264 -14.37 -7.83 9.74
CA THR A 264 -15.38 -6.76 9.67
C THR A 264 -16.49 -7.03 8.66
N GLN A 265 -16.46 -8.19 8.03
CA GLN A 265 -17.54 -8.75 7.21
C GLN A 265 -18.38 -9.70 8.06
#